data_091ebf684d590c054ff8361c55838902
#
_entry.id   091ebf684d590c054ff8361c55838902
#
_cell.length_a   1.000
_cell.length_b   1.000
_cell.length_c   1.000
_cell.angle_alpha   90.00
_cell.angle_beta   90.00
_cell.angle_gamma   90.00
#
_symmetry.space_group_name_H-M   'P 1'
#
loop_
_entity.id
_entity.type
_entity.pdbx_description
1 polymer ?
#
loop_
_entity_poly.entity_id
_entity_poly.type
_entity_poly.pdbx_seq_one_letter_code
_entity_poly.pdbx_strand_id
1 'polypeptide(L)'
;MIDLCSYLPPMLYGKELDEALTVLPPYAPNIVHADTATRLVALSDIYRVFLSNAMSREIYAKLYLGLLRSLQKKGSQLVTRQYVENQKAIQMEASAGILGGADSFTIIGASGIGKSSSISRSIQLISKTPIIVTDKPYRQVIPCVMVQTPFDASVKGLLLEILRAVDSKLGSDYCAKAMHSRNATVDTLIGCVASVCINHIGLLVIDEIQHIVGQKAGDALARCLMQIINSSGISIALVGTPSVIPFLSDGEYQLARRSLGLYYEPMEYDLSFQNLCTTLYRYQYVKSRTELDESMMRWLYEHCSGNPSVLVSLLHDAQECSILDGQETISYESLSTAYNKRLRMLHPHIKTTRKPSTSKVKQEVVISKAEPTKTIEEFSIVDIVKDAKKAQQDIVSCLKRHISVEEVRI
;
A
#
# COMPACT_ATOMS: atom_id res chain seq x y z
N MET A 1 6.82 32.82 5.99
CA MET A 1 6.67 31.35 6.03
C MET A 1 5.81 30.98 4.84
N ILE A 2 6.24 30.04 3.97
CA ILE A 2 5.46 29.66 2.79
C ILE A 2 4.51 28.56 3.22
N ASP A 3 3.22 28.70 2.92
CA ASP A 3 2.25 27.62 3.09
C ASP A 3 2.27 26.73 1.84
N LEU A 4 3.11 25.69 1.86
CA LEU A 4 3.17 24.70 0.80
C LEU A 4 1.91 23.82 0.76
N CYS A 5 1.12 23.77 1.83
CA CYS A 5 -0.07 22.95 1.91
C CYS A 5 -1.23 23.50 1.04
N SER A 6 -1.22 24.81 0.78
CA SER A 6 -2.21 25.46 -0.09
C SER A 6 -2.16 24.97 -1.56
N TYR A 7 -1.06 24.35 -1.96
CA TYR A 7 -0.91 23.76 -3.30
C TYR A 7 -1.50 22.34 -3.42
N LEU A 8 -1.86 21.72 -2.29
CA LEU A 8 -2.50 20.41 -2.33
C LEU A 8 -3.98 20.54 -2.70
N PRO A 9 -4.52 19.61 -3.52
CA PRO A 9 -5.96 19.51 -3.70
C PRO A 9 -6.64 19.18 -2.36
N PRO A 10 -7.92 19.51 -2.19
CA PRO A 10 -8.68 19.05 -1.02
C PRO A 10 -8.63 17.52 -0.90
N MET A 11 -8.58 17.04 0.34
CA MET A 11 -8.62 15.60 0.60
C MET A 11 -9.99 15.05 0.23
N LEU A 12 -10.02 14.07 -0.67
CA LEU A 12 -11.24 13.37 -1.06
C LEU A 12 -11.61 12.30 -0.01
N TYR A 13 -12.90 12.02 0.13
CA TYR A 13 -13.41 10.95 0.99
C TYR A 13 -14.76 10.41 0.50
N GLY A 14 -15.16 9.23 1.02
CA GLY A 14 -16.45 8.62 0.68
C GLY A 14 -16.61 8.36 -0.82
N LYS A 15 -17.78 8.67 -1.37
CA LYS A 15 -18.12 8.42 -2.77
C LYS A 15 -17.22 9.15 -3.76
N GLU A 16 -16.86 10.40 -3.49
CA GLU A 16 -15.97 11.17 -4.36
C GLU A 16 -14.61 10.51 -4.49
N LEU A 17 -14.07 9.97 -3.40
CA LEU A 17 -12.82 9.22 -3.43
C LEU A 17 -12.97 7.90 -4.20
N ASP A 18 -14.07 7.17 -4.00
CA ASP A 18 -14.32 5.91 -4.69
C ASP A 18 -14.43 6.11 -6.21
N GLU A 19 -15.14 7.14 -6.65
CA GLU A 19 -15.26 7.50 -8.05
C GLU A 19 -13.91 7.95 -8.63
N ALA A 20 -13.15 8.76 -7.92
CA ALA A 20 -11.85 9.24 -8.36
C ALA A 20 -10.78 8.14 -8.44
N LEU A 21 -10.80 7.17 -7.54
CA LEU A 21 -9.89 6.03 -7.56
C LEU A 21 -10.26 5.01 -8.63
N THR A 22 -11.56 4.79 -8.87
CA THR A 22 -12.05 3.75 -9.79
C THR A 22 -11.69 4.08 -11.24
N VAL A 23 -11.23 3.08 -11.99
CA VAL A 23 -10.98 3.16 -13.42
C VAL A 23 -11.71 2.05 -14.11
N LEU A 24 -12.61 2.44 -15.00
CA LEU A 24 -13.33 1.54 -15.89
C LEU A 24 -13.01 1.94 -17.33
N PRO A 25 -12.23 1.14 -18.07
CA PRO A 25 -12.00 1.39 -19.48
C PRO A 25 -13.32 1.43 -20.25
N PRO A 26 -13.43 2.27 -21.29
CA PRO A 26 -14.62 2.27 -22.12
C PRO A 26 -14.79 0.91 -22.80
N TYR A 27 -15.98 0.35 -22.72
CA TYR A 27 -16.33 -0.95 -23.29
C TYR A 27 -17.47 -0.78 -24.29
N ALA A 28 -17.21 -1.08 -25.56
CA ALA A 28 -18.19 -1.07 -26.61
C ALA A 28 -18.73 -2.50 -26.86
N PRO A 29 -20.02 -2.80 -26.58
CA PRO A 29 -20.57 -4.15 -26.73
C PRO A 29 -20.46 -4.75 -28.15
N ASN A 30 -20.40 -3.90 -29.18
CA ASN A 30 -20.23 -4.31 -30.57
C ASN A 30 -18.82 -4.82 -30.90
N ILE A 31 -17.85 -4.70 -30.00
CA ILE A 31 -16.48 -5.23 -30.16
C ILE A 31 -16.48 -6.74 -30.44
N VAL A 32 -17.47 -7.47 -29.95
CA VAL A 32 -17.61 -8.92 -30.16
C VAL A 32 -17.76 -9.30 -31.64
N HIS A 33 -18.18 -8.38 -32.49
CA HIS A 33 -18.33 -8.57 -33.93
C HIS A 33 -17.05 -8.18 -34.72
N ALA A 34 -16.05 -7.60 -34.07
CA ALA A 34 -14.78 -7.28 -34.70
C ALA A 34 -13.98 -8.56 -35.04
N ASP A 35 -12.96 -8.40 -35.86
CA ASP A 35 -12.03 -9.50 -36.17
C ASP A 35 -11.27 -9.96 -34.90
N THR A 36 -10.71 -11.15 -34.98
CA THR A 36 -9.99 -11.79 -33.88
C THR A 36 -8.86 -10.92 -33.33
N ALA A 37 -8.05 -10.30 -34.19
CA ALA A 37 -6.91 -9.51 -33.77
C ALA A 37 -7.35 -8.25 -32.99
N THR A 38 -8.36 -7.56 -33.48
CA THR A 38 -8.95 -6.38 -32.80
C THR A 38 -9.50 -6.74 -31.43
N ARG A 39 -10.20 -7.89 -31.31
CA ARG A 39 -10.73 -8.37 -30.02
C ARG A 39 -9.64 -8.75 -29.04
N LEU A 40 -8.56 -9.41 -29.48
CA LEU A 40 -7.41 -9.77 -28.65
C LEU A 40 -6.67 -8.51 -28.14
N VAL A 41 -6.53 -7.49 -28.99
CA VAL A 41 -5.96 -6.20 -28.54
C VAL A 41 -6.86 -5.54 -27.48
N ALA A 42 -8.16 -5.47 -27.76
CA ALA A 42 -9.13 -4.87 -26.83
C ALA A 42 -9.25 -5.64 -25.50
N LEU A 43 -9.02 -6.96 -25.50
CA LEU A 43 -9.04 -7.78 -24.29
C LEU A 43 -8.02 -7.31 -23.25
N SER A 44 -6.91 -6.66 -23.67
CA SER A 44 -5.92 -6.08 -22.76
C SER A 44 -6.51 -4.98 -21.84
N ASP A 45 -7.67 -4.41 -22.18
CA ASP A 45 -8.33 -3.41 -21.34
C ASP A 45 -8.76 -3.97 -19.98
N ILE A 46 -8.95 -5.28 -19.85
CA ILE A 46 -9.30 -5.91 -18.57
C ILE A 46 -8.23 -5.65 -17.49
N TYR A 47 -6.95 -5.53 -17.87
CA TYR A 47 -5.85 -5.19 -16.95
C TYR A 47 -5.89 -3.74 -16.46
N ARG A 48 -6.65 -2.88 -17.11
CA ARG A 48 -6.80 -1.47 -16.74
C ARG A 48 -7.96 -1.22 -15.78
N VAL A 49 -8.80 -2.23 -15.57
CA VAL A 49 -9.91 -2.15 -14.60
C VAL A 49 -9.34 -2.03 -13.20
N PHE A 50 -9.73 -0.99 -12.49
CA PHE A 50 -9.39 -0.78 -11.09
C PHE A 50 -10.63 -0.30 -10.33
N LEU A 51 -11.03 -1.04 -9.31
CA LEU A 51 -12.12 -0.65 -8.41
C LEU A 51 -11.56 -0.17 -7.08
N SER A 52 -12.11 0.94 -6.58
CA SER A 52 -11.85 1.39 -5.23
C SER A 52 -12.27 0.32 -4.22
N ASN A 53 -11.44 0.12 -3.21
CA ASN A 53 -11.69 -0.79 -2.10
C ASN A 53 -11.15 -0.21 -0.79
N ALA A 54 -11.36 -0.90 0.34
CA ALA A 54 -10.89 -0.45 1.65
C ALA A 54 -9.38 -0.17 1.66
N MET A 55 -8.57 -1.06 1.07
CA MET A 55 -7.12 -0.89 0.96
C MET A 55 -6.74 0.38 0.20
N SER A 56 -7.34 0.63 -0.96
CA SER A 56 -6.99 1.79 -1.79
C SER A 56 -7.38 3.12 -1.13
N ARG A 57 -8.52 3.16 -0.42
CA ARG A 57 -8.94 4.34 0.36
C ARG A 57 -7.99 4.63 1.51
N GLU A 58 -7.58 3.60 2.24
CA GLU A 58 -6.67 3.75 3.38
C GLU A 58 -5.26 4.16 2.92
N ILE A 59 -4.76 3.58 1.83
CA ILE A 59 -3.50 3.98 1.20
C ILE A 59 -3.55 5.45 0.78
N TYR A 60 -4.63 5.88 0.10
CA TYR A 60 -4.81 7.28 -0.28
C TYR A 60 -4.75 8.20 0.94
N ALA A 61 -5.50 7.90 2.00
CA ALA A 61 -5.52 8.71 3.21
C ALA A 61 -4.14 8.83 3.86
N LYS A 62 -3.40 7.72 3.96
CA LYS A 62 -2.05 7.70 4.53
C LYS A 62 -1.05 8.49 3.69
N LEU A 63 -1.07 8.33 2.37
CA LEU A 63 -0.20 9.09 1.45
C LEU A 63 -0.51 10.58 1.53
N TYR A 64 -1.80 10.97 1.51
CA TYR A 64 -2.21 12.36 1.62
C TYR A 64 -1.73 13.02 2.92
N LEU A 65 -2.02 12.38 4.07
CA LEU A 65 -1.63 12.90 5.38
C LEU A 65 -0.11 12.91 5.57
N GLY A 66 0.61 11.91 5.06
CA GLY A 66 2.06 11.88 5.07
C GLY A 66 2.67 13.04 4.28
N LEU A 67 2.14 13.30 3.08
CA LEU A 67 2.55 14.44 2.26
C LEU A 67 2.24 15.78 2.96
N LEU A 68 1.02 15.95 3.47
CA LEU A 68 0.59 17.16 4.17
C LEU A 68 1.54 17.52 5.31
N ARG A 69 1.84 16.55 6.19
CA ARG A 69 2.74 16.74 7.33
C ARG A 69 4.17 17.07 6.90
N SER A 70 4.64 16.42 5.83
CA SER A 70 5.95 16.72 5.27
C SER A 70 6.03 18.16 4.73
N LEU A 71 4.99 18.62 4.02
CA LEU A 71 4.93 19.99 3.51
C LEU A 71 4.84 21.03 4.63
N GLN A 72 4.09 20.76 5.71
CA GLN A 72 4.05 21.59 6.91
C GLN A 72 5.44 21.76 7.54
N LYS A 73 6.19 20.65 7.67
CA LYS A 73 7.58 20.71 8.19
C LYS A 73 8.48 21.53 7.27
N LYS A 74 8.36 21.36 5.93
CA LYS A 74 9.15 22.13 4.95
C LYS A 74 8.90 23.64 5.02
N GLY A 75 7.75 24.09 5.47
CA GLY A 75 7.43 25.49 5.71
C GLY A 75 8.10 26.07 6.96
N SER A 76 8.72 25.27 7.84
CA SER A 76 9.27 25.71 9.12
C SER A 76 10.69 26.30 9.00
N GLN A 77 11.09 27.14 9.96
CA GLN A 77 12.45 27.69 10.03
C GLN A 77 13.53 26.62 10.32
N LEU A 78 13.13 25.48 10.90
CA LEU A 78 14.04 24.39 11.21
C LEU A 78 14.67 23.76 9.96
N VAL A 79 13.97 23.86 8.82
CA VAL A 79 14.48 23.39 7.52
C VAL A 79 15.81 24.03 7.14
N THR A 80 15.94 25.34 7.32
CA THR A 80 17.17 26.03 6.97
C THR A 80 18.34 25.56 7.83
N ARG A 81 18.11 25.34 9.13
CA ARG A 81 19.13 24.81 10.03
C ARG A 81 19.51 23.37 9.65
N GLN A 82 18.51 22.50 9.37
CA GLN A 82 18.77 21.14 8.93
C GLN A 82 19.54 21.08 7.61
N TYR A 83 19.25 22.00 6.69
CA TYR A 83 20.00 22.08 5.43
C TYR A 83 21.49 22.34 5.66
N VAL A 84 21.85 23.23 6.58
CA VAL A 84 23.24 23.48 6.95
C VAL A 84 23.90 22.23 7.53
N GLU A 85 23.22 21.51 8.42
CA GLU A 85 23.73 20.25 8.97
C GLU A 85 23.93 19.18 7.88
N ASN A 86 23.03 19.09 6.91
CA ASN A 86 23.17 18.15 5.79
C ASN A 86 24.39 18.50 4.89
N GLN A 87 24.71 19.80 4.74
CA GLN A 87 25.93 20.21 4.02
C GLN A 87 27.20 19.79 4.76
N LYS A 88 27.22 19.87 6.10
CA LYS A 88 28.34 19.34 6.91
C LYS A 88 28.51 17.82 6.68
N ALA A 89 27.40 17.06 6.68
CA ALA A 89 27.46 15.62 6.41
C ALA A 89 28.06 15.30 5.03
N ILE A 90 27.76 16.11 4.00
CA ILE A 90 28.36 15.96 2.67
C ILE A 90 29.88 16.22 2.70
N GLN A 91 30.31 17.11 3.56
CA GLN A 91 31.74 17.46 3.78
C GLN A 91 32.45 16.50 4.74
N MET A 92 31.77 15.40 5.15
CA MET A 92 32.27 14.42 6.14
C MET A 92 32.51 15.02 7.55
N GLU A 93 31.83 16.09 7.89
CA GLU A 93 31.85 16.69 9.23
C GLU A 93 30.72 16.08 10.10
N ALA A 94 30.86 16.21 11.42
CA ALA A 94 29.81 15.81 12.34
C ALA A 94 28.53 16.61 12.11
N SER A 95 27.40 15.91 11.92
CA SER A 95 26.12 16.52 11.63
C SER A 95 25.02 15.96 12.54
N ALA A 96 23.98 16.76 12.81
CA ALA A 96 22.88 16.40 13.68
C ALA A 96 21.53 16.45 12.95
N GLY A 97 20.62 15.55 13.30
CA GLY A 97 19.23 15.59 12.86
C GLY A 97 18.40 16.53 13.73
N ILE A 98 18.02 17.69 13.20
CA ILE A 98 17.29 18.76 13.92
C ILE A 98 15.78 18.65 13.73
N LEU A 99 15.33 18.30 12.51
CA LEU A 99 13.90 18.27 12.17
C LEU A 99 13.11 17.16 12.88
N GLY A 100 13.80 16.15 13.38
CA GLY A 100 13.15 14.96 13.93
C GLY A 100 12.44 14.12 12.84
N GLY A 101 12.12 12.88 13.17
CA GLY A 101 11.47 11.97 12.24
C GLY A 101 10.11 12.49 11.76
N ALA A 102 9.85 12.31 10.49
CA ALA A 102 8.51 12.42 9.92
C ALA A 102 7.72 11.13 10.15
N ASP A 103 6.42 11.17 9.86
CA ASP A 103 5.57 9.97 9.91
C ASP A 103 5.90 9.07 8.72
N SER A 104 6.76 8.12 8.95
CA SER A 104 7.00 7.03 7.99
C SER A 104 6.03 5.90 8.27
N PHE A 105 5.60 5.19 7.23
CA PHE A 105 4.67 4.08 7.36
C PHE A 105 4.97 2.99 6.34
N THR A 106 4.47 1.79 6.62
CA THR A 106 4.64 0.63 5.75
C THR A 106 3.32 0.24 5.11
N ILE A 107 3.40 -0.30 3.89
CA ILE A 107 2.28 -0.89 3.15
C ILE A 107 2.70 -2.31 2.78
N ILE A 108 2.28 -3.27 3.59
CA ILE A 108 2.69 -4.67 3.45
C ILE A 108 1.51 -5.51 2.98
N GLY A 109 1.77 -6.44 2.09
CA GLY A 109 0.76 -7.40 1.64
C GLY A 109 1.26 -8.28 0.51
N ALA A 110 0.54 -9.37 0.23
CA ALA A 110 0.91 -10.33 -0.80
C ALA A 110 1.12 -9.65 -2.18
N SER A 111 1.92 -10.27 -3.04
CA SER A 111 2.06 -9.80 -4.42
C SER A 111 0.73 -9.94 -5.16
N GLY A 112 0.43 -9.00 -6.06
CA GLY A 112 -0.76 -9.03 -6.90
C GLY A 112 -2.07 -8.55 -6.26
N ILE A 113 -2.09 -8.14 -4.97
CA ILE A 113 -3.32 -7.63 -4.33
C ILE A 113 -3.68 -6.20 -4.73
N GLY A 114 -2.84 -5.51 -5.52
CA GLY A 114 -3.12 -4.17 -6.03
C GLY A 114 -2.47 -3.01 -5.25
N LYS A 115 -1.46 -3.25 -4.40
CA LYS A 115 -0.74 -2.20 -3.65
C LYS A 115 -0.19 -1.09 -4.54
N SER A 116 0.67 -1.44 -5.49
CA SER A 116 1.34 -0.47 -6.37
C SER A 116 0.34 0.27 -7.26
N SER A 117 -0.74 -0.40 -7.70
CA SER A 117 -1.84 0.25 -8.42
C SER A 117 -2.57 1.27 -7.54
N SER A 118 -2.91 0.91 -6.30
CA SER A 118 -3.54 1.81 -5.33
C SER A 118 -2.67 3.02 -5.03
N ILE A 119 -1.35 2.81 -4.86
CA ILE A 119 -0.38 3.88 -4.61
C ILE A 119 -0.30 4.81 -5.83
N SER A 120 -0.13 4.26 -7.03
CA SER A 120 -0.03 5.06 -8.27
C SER A 120 -1.28 5.89 -8.50
N ARG A 121 -2.48 5.32 -8.29
CA ARG A 121 -3.75 6.05 -8.39
C ARG A 121 -3.84 7.16 -7.34
N SER A 122 -3.47 6.87 -6.10
CA SER A 122 -3.45 7.85 -5.02
C SER A 122 -2.51 9.01 -5.32
N ILE A 123 -1.29 8.72 -5.80
CA ILE A 123 -0.32 9.75 -6.19
C ILE A 123 -0.88 10.64 -7.31
N GLN A 124 -1.56 10.08 -8.32
CA GLN A 124 -2.19 10.86 -9.39
C GLN A 124 -3.25 11.83 -8.86
N LEU A 125 -4.04 11.42 -7.86
CA LEU A 125 -5.07 12.27 -7.26
C LEU A 125 -4.47 13.37 -6.37
N ILE A 126 -3.41 13.06 -5.63
CA ILE A 126 -2.76 13.98 -4.70
C ILE A 126 -1.85 14.98 -5.46
N SER A 127 -1.19 14.54 -6.53
CA SER A 127 -0.22 15.31 -7.30
C SER A 127 -0.83 15.87 -8.58
N LYS A 128 -1.87 16.72 -8.47
CA LYS A 128 -2.46 17.39 -9.63
C LYS A 128 -1.45 18.24 -10.37
N THR A 129 -0.53 18.90 -9.66
CA THR A 129 0.63 19.56 -10.22
C THR A 129 1.87 18.69 -10.04
N PRO A 130 2.62 18.35 -11.10
CA PRO A 130 3.80 17.49 -11.00
C PRO A 130 4.90 18.12 -10.16
N ILE A 131 5.01 19.44 -10.14
CA ILE A 131 5.98 20.20 -9.36
C ILE A 131 5.28 21.43 -8.78
N ILE A 132 5.37 21.61 -7.47
CA ILE A 132 4.96 22.84 -6.78
C ILE A 132 6.12 23.83 -6.92
N VAL A 133 5.84 24.98 -7.53
CA VAL A 133 6.83 26.07 -7.69
C VAL A 133 6.38 27.25 -6.85
N THR A 134 7.31 27.80 -6.05
CA THR A 134 7.10 29.01 -5.25
C THR A 134 8.11 30.09 -5.66
N ASP A 135 7.69 31.37 -5.64
CA ASP A 135 8.53 32.46 -6.11
C ASP A 135 9.43 33.09 -5.04
N LYS A 136 8.92 33.23 -3.81
CA LYS A 136 9.64 33.94 -2.73
C LYS A 136 9.58 33.15 -1.39
N PRO A 137 10.62 32.41 -1.01
CA PRO A 137 11.79 32.06 -1.80
C PRO A 137 11.45 31.09 -2.94
N TYR A 138 12.23 31.11 -4.01
CA TYR A 138 12.09 30.16 -5.09
C TYR A 138 12.35 28.73 -4.63
N ARG A 139 11.39 27.85 -4.81
CA ARG A 139 11.52 26.42 -4.49
C ARG A 139 10.74 25.60 -5.52
N GLN A 140 11.26 24.44 -5.84
CA GLN A 140 10.58 23.41 -6.63
C GLN A 140 10.43 22.16 -5.75
N VAL A 141 9.19 21.78 -5.49
CA VAL A 141 8.89 20.59 -4.67
C VAL A 141 8.05 19.63 -5.50
N ILE A 142 8.54 18.39 -5.63
CA ILE A 142 7.81 17.27 -6.22
C ILE A 142 6.92 16.70 -5.11
N PRO A 143 5.58 16.72 -5.25
CA PRO A 143 4.69 16.22 -4.20
C PRO A 143 5.02 14.79 -3.79
N CYS A 144 5.11 13.87 -4.77
CA CYS A 144 5.41 12.47 -4.52
C CYS A 144 6.48 11.96 -5.48
N VAL A 145 7.49 11.32 -4.91
CA VAL A 145 8.51 10.55 -5.65
C VAL A 145 8.33 9.08 -5.29
N MET A 146 8.18 8.23 -6.31
CA MET A 146 8.11 6.78 -6.14
C MET A 146 9.34 6.17 -6.83
N VAL A 147 10.05 5.31 -6.11
CA VAL A 147 11.19 4.57 -6.59
C VAL A 147 11.02 3.08 -6.29
N GLN A 148 11.56 2.25 -7.15
CA GLN A 148 11.66 0.81 -6.89
C GLN A 148 13.03 0.47 -6.34
N THR A 149 13.07 -0.49 -5.44
CA THR A 149 14.31 -1.02 -4.93
C THR A 149 15.08 -1.74 -6.05
N PRO A 150 16.35 -1.39 -6.30
CA PRO A 150 17.12 -2.02 -7.38
C PRO A 150 17.38 -3.50 -7.11
N PHE A 151 17.49 -4.29 -8.19
CA PHE A 151 17.70 -5.74 -8.10
C PHE A 151 19.05 -6.16 -7.52
N ASP A 152 20.06 -5.29 -7.58
CA ASP A 152 21.37 -5.54 -6.97
C ASP A 152 21.34 -5.44 -5.44
N ALA A 153 20.17 -5.12 -4.90
CA ALA A 153 19.92 -5.01 -3.47
C ALA A 153 20.88 -4.08 -2.73
N SER A 154 21.49 -3.11 -3.43
CA SER A 154 22.46 -2.21 -2.83
C SER A 154 21.81 -0.94 -2.29
N VAL A 155 22.17 -0.57 -1.06
CA VAL A 155 21.78 0.73 -0.47
C VAL A 155 22.26 1.89 -1.34
N LYS A 156 23.47 1.79 -1.90
CA LYS A 156 24.02 2.78 -2.82
C LYS A 156 23.16 2.91 -4.08
N GLY A 157 22.73 1.79 -4.65
CA GLY A 157 21.82 1.77 -5.80
C GLY A 157 20.51 2.48 -5.52
N LEU A 158 19.88 2.21 -4.38
CA LEU A 158 18.65 2.89 -3.97
C LEU A 158 18.83 4.41 -3.82
N LEU A 159 19.92 4.85 -3.19
CA LEU A 159 20.22 6.29 -3.03
C LEU A 159 20.38 6.98 -4.38
N LEU A 160 21.09 6.34 -5.33
CA LEU A 160 21.24 6.87 -6.68
C LEU A 160 19.92 6.88 -7.45
N GLU A 161 19.05 5.89 -7.25
CA GLU A 161 17.74 5.85 -7.89
C GLU A 161 16.82 7.00 -7.41
N ILE A 162 16.87 7.34 -6.11
CA ILE A 162 16.16 8.51 -5.58
C ILE A 162 16.66 9.79 -6.28
N LEU A 163 17.97 9.96 -6.43
CA LEU A 163 18.54 11.13 -7.11
C LEU A 163 18.13 11.18 -8.59
N ARG A 164 18.19 10.04 -9.33
CA ARG A 164 17.75 9.95 -10.72
C ARG A 164 16.27 10.30 -10.88
N ALA A 165 15.42 9.82 -9.98
CA ALA A 165 13.99 10.11 -10.03
C ALA A 165 13.71 11.61 -9.86
N VAL A 166 14.49 12.31 -9.03
CA VAL A 166 14.41 13.78 -8.88
C VAL A 166 14.95 14.48 -10.11
N ASP A 167 16.13 14.08 -10.59
CA ASP A 167 16.77 14.67 -11.77
C ASP A 167 15.85 14.58 -13.00
N SER A 168 15.21 13.44 -13.22
CA SER A 168 14.25 13.23 -14.31
C SER A 168 13.06 14.20 -14.25
N LYS A 169 12.61 14.59 -13.06
CA LYS A 169 11.46 15.49 -12.90
C LYS A 169 11.85 16.97 -12.91
N LEU A 170 13.00 17.33 -12.34
CA LEU A 170 13.44 18.71 -12.22
C LEU A 170 14.40 19.17 -13.34
N GLY A 171 14.91 18.24 -14.15
CA GLY A 171 15.97 18.55 -15.12
C GLY A 171 17.31 18.89 -14.44
N SER A 172 17.55 18.35 -13.24
CA SER A 172 18.77 18.56 -12.44
C SER A 172 19.82 17.47 -12.72
N ASP A 173 20.96 17.57 -12.08
CA ASP A 173 22.10 16.67 -12.27
C ASP A 173 22.68 16.16 -10.93
N TYR A 174 21.85 16.03 -9.90
CA TYR A 174 22.26 15.58 -8.56
C TYR A 174 22.94 14.21 -8.59
N CYS A 175 22.43 13.26 -9.36
CA CYS A 175 22.99 11.94 -9.46
C CYS A 175 24.42 11.99 -10.09
N ALA A 176 24.58 12.73 -11.18
CA ALA A 176 25.87 12.88 -11.84
C ALA A 176 26.90 13.57 -10.88
N LYS A 177 26.51 14.63 -10.22
CA LYS A 177 27.36 15.34 -9.23
C LYS A 177 27.78 14.43 -8.08
N ALA A 178 26.84 13.65 -7.55
CA ALA A 178 27.12 12.71 -6.46
C ALA A 178 28.08 11.59 -6.90
N MET A 179 27.99 11.12 -8.13
CA MET A 179 28.88 10.07 -8.67
C MET A 179 30.28 10.57 -9.04
N HIS A 180 30.43 11.81 -9.49
CA HIS A 180 31.72 12.41 -9.84
C HIS A 180 32.55 12.81 -8.61
N SER A 181 31.97 12.82 -7.42
CA SER A 181 32.74 13.04 -6.18
C SER A 181 33.74 11.91 -5.98
N ARG A 182 35.03 12.24 -5.82
CA ARG A 182 36.11 11.27 -5.59
C ARG A 182 35.89 10.37 -4.38
N ASN A 183 35.00 10.75 -3.48
CA ASN A 183 34.66 10.06 -2.23
C ASN A 183 33.15 9.72 -2.13
N ALA A 184 32.55 9.16 -3.20
CA ALA A 184 31.14 8.76 -3.19
C ALA A 184 30.90 7.54 -2.30
N THR A 185 31.06 7.71 -0.99
CA THR A 185 30.70 6.73 0.05
C THR A 185 29.19 6.70 0.25
N VAL A 186 28.67 5.65 0.88
CA VAL A 186 27.23 5.58 1.24
C VAL A 186 26.85 6.76 2.14
N ASP A 187 27.70 7.15 3.08
CA ASP A 187 27.40 8.23 4.02
C ASP A 187 27.29 9.61 3.32
N THR A 188 28.20 9.90 2.37
CA THR A 188 28.12 11.13 1.56
C THR A 188 26.88 11.14 0.68
N LEU A 189 26.49 9.99 0.12
CA LEU A 189 25.25 9.85 -0.67
C LEU A 189 24.00 10.06 0.19
N ILE A 190 23.99 9.56 1.43
CA ILE A 190 22.89 9.83 2.37
C ILE A 190 22.73 11.33 2.61
N GLY A 191 23.84 12.05 2.83
CA GLY A 191 23.83 13.51 2.98
C GLY A 191 23.27 14.22 1.74
N CYS A 192 23.68 13.80 0.53
CA CYS A 192 23.15 14.33 -0.72
C CYS A 192 21.63 14.05 -0.87
N VAL A 193 21.20 12.81 -0.65
CA VAL A 193 19.78 12.43 -0.71
C VAL A 193 18.97 13.17 0.33
N ALA A 194 19.46 13.30 1.57
CA ALA A 194 18.79 14.07 2.62
C ALA A 194 18.59 15.54 2.24
N SER A 195 19.63 16.16 1.63
CA SER A 195 19.55 17.54 1.12
C SER A 195 18.55 17.68 -0.03
N VAL A 196 18.52 16.73 -0.96
CA VAL A 196 17.54 16.69 -2.05
C VAL A 196 16.13 16.46 -1.51
N CYS A 197 15.95 15.53 -0.56
CA CYS A 197 14.68 15.27 0.09
C CYS A 197 14.11 16.51 0.79
N ILE A 198 14.94 17.22 1.58
CA ILE A 198 14.48 18.40 2.30
C ILE A 198 14.07 19.54 1.37
N ASN A 199 14.71 19.67 0.21
CA ASN A 199 14.43 20.74 -0.73
C ASN A 199 13.32 20.40 -1.73
N HIS A 200 13.31 19.17 -2.25
CA HIS A 200 12.57 18.85 -3.46
C HIS A 200 11.53 17.73 -3.34
N ILE A 201 11.53 16.92 -2.28
CA ILE A 201 10.60 15.79 -2.16
C ILE A 201 9.58 16.05 -1.07
N GLY A 202 8.28 15.99 -1.41
CA GLY A 202 7.19 16.04 -0.45
C GLY A 202 7.03 14.72 0.29
N LEU A 203 6.80 13.63 -0.44
CA LEU A 203 6.65 12.26 0.05
C LEU A 203 7.51 11.33 -0.80
N LEU A 204 8.27 10.45 -0.16
CA LEU A 204 9.05 9.40 -0.82
C LEU A 204 8.36 8.05 -0.62
N VAL A 205 8.07 7.35 -1.72
CA VAL A 205 7.56 5.97 -1.72
C VAL A 205 8.66 5.05 -2.24
N ILE A 206 9.02 4.04 -1.46
CA ILE A 206 10.02 3.03 -1.83
C ILE A 206 9.30 1.70 -1.95
N ASP A 207 9.18 1.21 -3.19
CA ASP A 207 8.49 -0.05 -3.50
C ASP A 207 9.46 -1.22 -3.59
N GLU A 208 8.95 -2.44 -3.40
CA GLU A 208 9.69 -3.71 -3.48
C GLU A 208 10.84 -3.82 -2.47
N ILE A 209 10.69 -3.29 -1.24
CA ILE A 209 11.78 -3.25 -0.23
C ILE A 209 12.29 -4.65 0.15
N GLN A 210 11.54 -5.73 -0.09
CA GLN A 210 11.98 -7.08 0.18
C GLN A 210 13.24 -7.48 -0.59
N HIS A 211 13.55 -6.84 -1.70
CA HIS A 211 14.77 -7.14 -2.45
C HIS A 211 16.03 -6.82 -1.65
N ILE A 212 16.03 -5.80 -0.81
CA ILE A 212 17.19 -5.47 0.04
C ILE A 212 17.13 -6.20 1.37
N VAL A 213 15.92 -6.31 1.96
CA VAL A 213 15.74 -6.83 3.33
C VAL A 213 16.17 -8.29 3.46
N GLY A 214 15.97 -9.11 2.43
CA GLY A 214 16.35 -10.52 2.43
C GLY A 214 17.86 -10.80 2.38
N GLN A 215 18.72 -9.76 2.39
CA GLN A 215 20.17 -9.86 2.25
C GLN A 215 20.89 -9.24 3.45
N LYS A 216 22.22 -9.47 3.53
CA LYS A 216 23.10 -8.86 4.56
C LYS A 216 23.08 -7.31 4.57
N ALA A 217 22.52 -6.70 3.54
CA ALA A 217 22.37 -5.24 3.41
C ALA A 217 21.15 -4.67 4.18
N GLY A 218 20.30 -5.50 4.76
CA GLY A 218 19.09 -5.04 5.48
C GLY A 218 19.42 -4.03 6.59
N ASP A 219 20.40 -4.33 7.45
CA ASP A 219 20.81 -3.44 8.55
C ASP A 219 21.34 -2.09 8.05
N ALA A 220 22.12 -2.10 6.98
CA ALA A 220 22.61 -0.89 6.34
C ALA A 220 21.46 -0.06 5.75
N LEU A 221 20.45 -0.72 5.18
CA LEU A 221 19.24 -0.04 4.69
C LEU A 221 18.47 0.61 5.84
N ALA A 222 18.25 -0.10 6.95
CA ALA A 222 17.52 0.45 8.10
C ALA A 222 18.21 1.72 8.63
N ARG A 223 19.52 1.66 8.84
CA ARG A 223 20.31 2.82 9.28
C ARG A 223 20.23 3.98 8.27
N CYS A 224 20.37 3.69 6.99
CA CYS A 224 20.24 4.66 5.91
C CYS A 224 18.88 5.36 5.93
N LEU A 225 17.78 4.60 5.97
CA LEU A 225 16.42 5.14 6.01
C LEU A 225 16.18 5.98 7.26
N MET A 226 16.64 5.51 8.43
CA MET A 226 16.54 6.28 9.68
C MET A 226 17.30 7.60 9.60
N GLN A 227 18.47 7.60 9.01
CA GLN A 227 19.27 8.82 8.84
C GLN A 227 18.57 9.80 7.88
N ILE A 228 18.04 9.33 6.75
CA ILE A 228 17.27 10.16 5.81
C ILE A 228 16.03 10.74 6.49
N ILE A 229 15.25 9.92 7.21
CA ILE A 229 14.04 10.37 7.94
C ILE A 229 14.39 11.49 8.92
N ASN A 230 15.46 11.30 9.73
CA ASN A 230 15.86 12.26 10.75
C ASN A 230 16.42 13.56 10.16
N SER A 231 17.15 13.49 9.05
CA SER A 231 17.86 14.62 8.44
C SER A 231 17.09 15.33 7.33
N SER A 232 15.97 14.79 6.87
CA SER A 232 15.14 15.43 5.84
C SER A 232 13.76 15.85 6.33
N GLY A 233 13.25 15.23 7.39
CA GLY A 233 11.92 15.48 7.92
C GLY A 233 10.78 15.16 6.96
N ILE A 234 11.04 14.41 5.86
CA ILE A 234 10.01 13.95 4.93
C ILE A 234 9.34 12.68 5.45
N SER A 235 8.11 12.43 5.00
CA SER A 235 7.45 11.15 5.19
C SER A 235 7.94 10.14 4.16
N ILE A 236 8.19 8.90 4.60
CA ILE A 236 8.58 7.79 3.72
C ILE A 236 7.55 6.68 3.85
N ALA A 237 7.02 6.23 2.72
CA ALA A 237 6.21 5.03 2.63
C ALA A 237 7.05 3.86 2.12
N LEU A 238 7.16 2.79 2.92
CA LEU A 238 7.88 1.57 2.57
C LEU A 238 6.87 0.51 2.12
N VAL A 239 7.03 0.03 0.89
CA VAL A 239 6.07 -0.91 0.28
C VAL A 239 6.76 -2.25 0.05
N GLY A 240 6.12 -3.34 0.44
CA GLY A 240 6.71 -4.66 0.29
C GLY A 240 5.75 -5.82 0.52
N THR A 241 6.32 -7.01 0.48
CA THR A 241 5.63 -8.27 0.78
C THR A 241 5.76 -8.66 2.26
N PRO A 242 4.98 -9.62 2.77
CA PRO A 242 5.09 -10.08 4.16
C PRO A 242 6.48 -10.56 4.59
N SER A 243 7.35 -10.91 3.64
CA SER A 243 8.73 -11.31 3.93
C SER A 243 9.58 -10.23 4.62
N VAL A 244 9.14 -8.95 4.58
CA VAL A 244 9.84 -7.85 5.27
C VAL A 244 9.45 -7.69 6.74
N ILE A 245 8.42 -8.38 7.22
CA ILE A 245 7.92 -8.25 8.60
C ILE A 245 9.01 -8.55 9.65
N PRO A 246 9.81 -9.63 9.54
CA PRO A 246 10.88 -9.89 10.51
C PRO A 246 11.85 -8.70 10.63
N PHE A 247 12.24 -8.10 9.51
CA PHE A 247 13.10 -6.93 9.46
C PHE A 247 12.48 -5.70 10.15
N LEU A 248 11.19 -5.46 9.93
CA LEU A 248 10.48 -4.33 10.52
C LEU A 248 10.24 -4.53 12.03
N SER A 249 10.11 -5.78 12.48
CA SER A 249 9.83 -6.16 13.87
C SER A 249 11.09 -6.23 14.74
N ASP A 250 12.27 -6.27 14.12
CA ASP A 250 13.53 -6.36 14.85
C ASP A 250 13.77 -5.09 15.67
N GLY A 251 13.72 -5.25 17.00
CA GLY A 251 13.59 -4.15 17.96
C GLY A 251 14.78 -3.17 18.03
N GLU A 252 15.93 -3.52 17.43
CA GLU A 252 17.11 -2.65 17.37
C GLU A 252 16.88 -1.40 16.48
N TYR A 253 16.00 -1.50 15.49
CA TYR A 253 15.88 -0.45 14.47
C TYR A 253 14.66 0.45 14.67
N GLN A 254 14.12 0.76 15.73
CA GLN A 254 13.06 1.78 15.94
C GLN A 254 12.13 2.11 14.73
N LEU A 255 12.32 1.45 13.58
CA LEU A 255 11.47 1.56 12.41
C LEU A 255 10.05 1.11 12.75
N ALA A 256 9.92 0.02 13.50
CA ALA A 256 8.63 -0.50 13.95
C ALA A 256 7.85 0.49 14.83
N ARG A 257 8.53 1.30 15.64
CA ARG A 257 7.89 2.33 16.48
C ARG A 257 7.41 3.54 15.69
N ARG A 258 8.01 3.81 14.52
CA ARG A 258 7.72 4.99 13.70
C ARG A 258 6.87 4.69 12.48
N SER A 259 6.78 3.43 12.06
CA SER A 259 5.97 2.99 10.95
C SER A 259 4.74 2.25 11.45
N LEU A 260 3.63 2.96 11.63
CA LEU A 260 2.33 2.33 11.74
C LEU A 260 2.05 1.63 10.40
N GLY A 261 2.25 0.29 10.40
CA GLY A 261 2.13 -0.51 9.19
C GLY A 261 0.70 -0.73 8.77
N LEU A 262 0.46 -0.59 7.49
CA LEU A 262 -0.74 -1.11 6.84
C LEU A 262 -0.41 -2.53 6.36
N TYR A 263 -1.20 -3.48 6.81
CA TYR A 263 -1.06 -4.88 6.42
C TYR A 263 -2.33 -5.36 5.71
N TYR A 264 -2.15 -5.91 4.52
CA TYR A 264 -3.26 -6.36 3.68
C TYR A 264 -3.10 -7.81 3.26
N GLU A 265 -4.15 -8.55 3.43
CA GLU A 265 -4.31 -9.90 2.90
C GLU A 265 -5.05 -9.87 1.56
N PRO A 266 -5.01 -10.97 0.77
CA PRO A 266 -5.92 -11.15 -0.36
C PRO A 266 -7.38 -10.97 0.06
N MET A 267 -8.24 -10.61 -0.89
CA MET A 267 -9.67 -10.37 -0.64
C MET A 267 -10.34 -11.61 -0.08
N GLU A 268 -11.26 -11.42 0.86
CA GLU A 268 -12.18 -12.47 1.29
C GLU A 268 -13.31 -12.62 0.28
N TYR A 269 -14.06 -13.75 0.35
CA TYR A 269 -15.27 -13.93 -0.45
C TYR A 269 -16.40 -13.08 0.12
N ASP A 270 -16.32 -11.78 -0.10
CA ASP A 270 -17.25 -10.76 0.38
C ASP A 270 -17.85 -9.97 -0.80
N LEU A 271 -18.67 -8.97 -0.49
CA LEU A 271 -19.28 -8.09 -1.48
C LEU A 271 -18.22 -7.35 -2.33
N SER A 272 -17.05 -7.04 -1.76
CA SER A 272 -15.98 -6.34 -2.51
C SER A 272 -15.41 -7.25 -3.60
N PHE A 273 -15.14 -8.51 -3.28
CA PHE A 273 -14.70 -9.49 -4.26
C PHE A 273 -15.78 -9.76 -5.32
N GLN A 274 -17.03 -9.94 -4.89
CA GLN A 274 -18.16 -10.18 -5.80
C GLN A 274 -18.35 -9.02 -6.78
N ASN A 275 -18.24 -7.78 -6.31
CA ASN A 275 -18.31 -6.58 -7.15
C ASN A 275 -17.14 -6.51 -8.15
N LEU A 276 -15.92 -6.83 -7.70
CA LEU A 276 -14.76 -6.90 -8.60
C LEU A 276 -14.96 -7.96 -9.66
N CYS A 277 -15.35 -9.17 -9.26
CA CYS A 277 -15.60 -10.29 -10.17
C CYS A 277 -16.69 -9.95 -11.19
N THR A 278 -17.83 -9.44 -10.74
CA THR A 278 -18.94 -9.02 -11.62
C THR A 278 -18.52 -7.91 -12.58
N THR A 279 -17.74 -6.95 -12.11
CA THR A 279 -17.27 -5.85 -12.96
C THR A 279 -16.31 -6.37 -14.03
N LEU A 280 -15.32 -7.18 -13.66
CA LEU A 280 -14.39 -7.78 -14.61
C LEU A 280 -15.10 -8.66 -15.63
N TYR A 281 -16.10 -9.45 -15.19
CA TYR A 281 -16.86 -10.35 -16.04
C TYR A 281 -17.74 -9.63 -17.07
N ARG A 282 -18.02 -8.34 -16.91
CA ARG A 282 -18.73 -7.53 -17.94
C ARG A 282 -17.87 -7.27 -19.18
N TYR A 283 -16.52 -7.32 -19.04
CA TYR A 283 -15.58 -7.14 -20.15
C TYR A 283 -15.39 -8.45 -20.90
N GLN A 284 -16.40 -8.85 -21.70
CA GLN A 284 -16.36 -10.06 -22.51
C GLN A 284 -16.14 -9.72 -23.97
N TYR A 285 -15.06 -10.23 -24.52
CA TYR A 285 -14.63 -10.05 -25.90
C TYR A 285 -14.87 -11.28 -26.78
N VAL A 286 -15.44 -12.34 -26.21
CA VAL A 286 -15.94 -13.53 -26.90
C VAL A 286 -17.27 -13.24 -27.59
N LYS A 287 -17.61 -13.97 -28.67
CA LYS A 287 -18.85 -13.75 -29.41
C LYS A 287 -20.10 -14.13 -28.64
N SER A 288 -20.04 -15.23 -27.91
CA SER A 288 -21.14 -15.73 -27.09
C SER A 288 -20.96 -15.32 -25.64
N ARG A 289 -21.64 -14.24 -25.26
CA ARG A 289 -21.59 -13.73 -23.88
C ARG A 289 -22.33 -14.67 -22.94
N THR A 290 -21.74 -14.85 -21.76
CA THR A 290 -22.31 -15.65 -20.69
C THR A 290 -22.58 -14.79 -19.46
N GLU A 291 -23.52 -15.22 -18.64
CA GLU A 291 -23.80 -14.60 -17.34
C GLU A 291 -22.91 -15.25 -16.27
N LEU A 292 -22.53 -14.45 -15.29
CA LEU A 292 -21.77 -14.93 -14.14
C LEU A 292 -22.73 -15.44 -13.08
N ASP A 293 -22.76 -16.76 -12.88
CA ASP A 293 -23.52 -17.37 -11.80
C ASP A 293 -22.70 -17.49 -10.50
N GLU A 294 -23.36 -17.76 -9.40
CA GLU A 294 -22.76 -17.92 -8.08
C GLU A 294 -21.71 -19.04 -8.06
N SER A 295 -21.96 -20.14 -8.79
CA SER A 295 -21.07 -21.29 -8.83
C SER A 295 -19.75 -20.95 -9.53
N MET A 296 -19.82 -20.23 -10.65
CA MET A 296 -18.65 -19.75 -11.38
C MET A 296 -17.87 -18.71 -10.57
N MET A 297 -18.57 -17.82 -9.87
CA MET A 297 -17.93 -16.83 -8.99
C MET A 297 -17.16 -17.50 -7.86
N ARG A 298 -17.72 -18.54 -7.23
CA ARG A 298 -17.04 -19.35 -6.21
C ARG A 298 -15.84 -20.08 -6.78
N TRP A 299 -16.00 -20.66 -7.95
CA TRP A 299 -14.90 -21.32 -8.65
C TRP A 299 -13.74 -20.36 -8.93
N LEU A 300 -14.05 -19.15 -9.42
CA LEU A 300 -13.04 -18.09 -9.65
C LEU A 300 -12.34 -17.71 -8.34
N TYR A 301 -13.08 -17.56 -7.24
CA TYR A 301 -12.50 -17.27 -5.94
C TYR A 301 -11.53 -18.37 -5.48
N GLU A 302 -11.93 -19.62 -5.56
CA GLU A 302 -11.11 -20.78 -5.17
C GLU A 302 -9.81 -20.87 -5.98
N HIS A 303 -9.86 -20.48 -7.27
CA HIS A 303 -8.72 -20.56 -8.16
C HIS A 303 -7.82 -19.29 -8.17
N CYS A 304 -8.31 -18.17 -7.66
CA CYS A 304 -7.49 -16.97 -7.47
C CYS A 304 -7.14 -16.70 -5.98
N SER A 305 -7.76 -17.41 -5.03
CA SER A 305 -7.61 -17.22 -3.59
C SER A 305 -7.79 -15.75 -3.15
N GLY A 306 -8.72 -15.05 -3.78
CA GLY A 306 -8.98 -13.64 -3.51
C GLY A 306 -7.90 -12.68 -4.00
N ASN A 307 -6.97 -13.13 -4.86
CA ASN A 307 -5.92 -12.27 -5.42
C ASN A 307 -6.43 -11.61 -6.73
N PRO A 308 -6.59 -10.27 -6.77
CA PRO A 308 -7.11 -9.57 -7.94
C PRO A 308 -6.28 -9.76 -9.20
N SER A 309 -4.94 -9.80 -9.09
CA SER A 309 -4.07 -9.99 -10.25
C SER A 309 -4.28 -11.37 -10.89
N VAL A 310 -4.43 -12.42 -10.06
CA VAL A 310 -4.71 -13.77 -10.55
C VAL A 310 -6.09 -13.84 -11.18
N LEU A 311 -7.11 -13.20 -10.57
CA LEU A 311 -8.47 -13.14 -11.12
C LEU A 311 -8.50 -12.49 -12.52
N VAL A 312 -7.84 -11.33 -12.65
CA VAL A 312 -7.74 -10.61 -13.93
C VAL A 312 -7.03 -11.48 -14.98
N SER A 313 -5.88 -12.07 -14.63
CA SER A 313 -5.14 -12.93 -15.56
C SER A 313 -5.96 -14.17 -15.96
N LEU A 314 -6.68 -14.78 -15.02
CA LEU A 314 -7.52 -15.94 -15.28
C LEU A 314 -8.66 -15.62 -16.27
N LEU A 315 -9.35 -14.49 -16.06
CA LEU A 315 -10.43 -14.06 -16.96
C LEU A 315 -9.90 -13.60 -18.33
N HIS A 316 -8.73 -12.97 -18.37
CA HIS A 316 -8.05 -12.61 -19.62
C HIS A 316 -7.68 -13.85 -20.41
N ASP A 317 -6.93 -14.77 -19.80
CA ASP A 317 -6.38 -15.94 -20.49
C ASP A 317 -7.47 -16.94 -20.92
N ALA A 318 -8.54 -17.04 -20.14
CA ALA A 318 -9.69 -17.87 -20.51
C ALA A 318 -10.38 -17.35 -21.79
N GLN A 319 -10.53 -16.04 -21.91
CA GLN A 319 -11.09 -15.42 -23.11
C GLN A 319 -10.13 -15.51 -24.29
N GLU A 320 -8.84 -15.25 -24.08
CA GLU A 320 -7.82 -15.39 -25.12
C GLU A 320 -7.81 -16.81 -25.70
N CYS A 321 -7.77 -17.84 -24.82
CA CYS A 321 -7.83 -19.23 -25.26
C CYS A 321 -9.13 -19.51 -26.04
N SER A 322 -10.28 -19.10 -25.53
CA SER A 322 -11.58 -19.34 -26.15
C SER A 322 -11.73 -18.65 -27.52
N ILE A 323 -11.15 -17.46 -27.69
CA ILE A 323 -11.13 -16.75 -28.97
C ILE A 323 -10.23 -17.48 -29.98
N LEU A 324 -9.03 -17.91 -29.52
CA LEU A 324 -8.06 -18.59 -30.39
C LEU A 324 -8.47 -20.01 -30.78
N ASP A 325 -9.11 -20.74 -29.87
CA ASP A 325 -9.61 -22.10 -30.09
C ASP A 325 -10.96 -22.11 -30.83
N GLY A 326 -11.57 -20.93 -31.06
CA GLY A 326 -12.85 -20.78 -31.76
C GLY A 326 -14.09 -21.22 -30.96
N GLN A 327 -13.96 -21.50 -29.66
CA GLN A 327 -15.10 -21.81 -28.77
C GLN A 327 -15.98 -20.57 -28.55
N GLU A 328 -15.37 -19.40 -28.53
CA GLU A 328 -16.02 -18.07 -28.48
C GLU A 328 -16.97 -17.88 -27.30
N THR A 329 -16.67 -18.49 -26.15
CA THR A 329 -17.49 -18.39 -24.92
C THR A 329 -16.62 -18.57 -23.65
N ILE A 330 -17.00 -17.91 -22.55
CA ILE A 330 -16.39 -18.17 -21.25
C ILE A 330 -17.12 -19.36 -20.62
N SER A 331 -16.39 -20.46 -20.41
CA SER A 331 -16.92 -21.69 -19.81
C SER A 331 -15.99 -22.23 -18.74
N TYR A 332 -16.44 -23.17 -17.93
CA TYR A 332 -15.56 -23.89 -16.99
C TYR A 332 -14.39 -24.57 -17.69
N GLU A 333 -14.56 -25.00 -18.93
CA GLU A 333 -13.51 -25.62 -19.73
C GLU A 333 -12.44 -24.59 -20.12
N SER A 334 -12.84 -23.41 -20.64
CA SER A 334 -11.90 -22.34 -20.98
C SER A 334 -11.17 -21.81 -19.74
N LEU A 335 -11.87 -21.62 -18.61
CA LEU A 335 -11.30 -21.22 -17.33
C LEU A 335 -10.31 -22.26 -16.78
N SER A 336 -10.68 -23.56 -16.78
CA SER A 336 -9.82 -24.65 -16.36
C SER A 336 -8.58 -24.77 -17.26
N THR A 337 -8.74 -24.57 -18.56
CA THR A 337 -7.62 -24.59 -19.52
C THR A 337 -6.64 -23.46 -19.24
N ALA A 338 -7.12 -22.25 -19.06
CA ALA A 338 -6.30 -21.10 -18.69
C ALA A 338 -5.58 -21.33 -17.35
N TYR A 339 -6.30 -21.78 -16.31
CA TYR A 339 -5.73 -22.07 -15.01
C TYR A 339 -4.62 -23.12 -15.08
N ASN A 340 -4.85 -24.25 -15.74
CA ASN A 340 -3.90 -25.35 -15.76
C ASN A 340 -2.71 -25.13 -16.70
N LYS A 341 -2.93 -24.44 -17.84
CA LYS A 341 -1.88 -24.21 -18.83
C LYS A 341 -1.09 -22.92 -18.59
N ARG A 342 -1.77 -21.81 -18.33
CA ARG A 342 -1.16 -20.48 -18.25
C ARG A 342 -0.73 -20.09 -16.82
N LEU A 343 -1.59 -20.38 -15.82
CA LEU A 343 -1.34 -20.02 -14.43
C LEU A 343 -0.62 -21.11 -13.61
N ARG A 344 -0.21 -22.22 -14.24
CA ARG A 344 0.41 -23.37 -13.56
C ARG A 344 1.59 -22.98 -12.66
N MET A 345 2.41 -22.02 -13.07
CA MET A 345 3.55 -21.55 -12.28
C MET A 345 3.14 -20.76 -11.03
N LEU A 346 1.92 -20.24 -10.99
CA LEU A 346 1.38 -19.51 -9.84
C LEU A 346 0.72 -20.42 -8.81
N HIS A 347 0.40 -21.68 -9.16
CA HIS A 347 -0.30 -22.63 -8.26
C HIS A 347 0.37 -22.79 -6.88
N PRO A 348 1.73 -22.86 -6.75
CA PRO A 348 2.36 -22.93 -5.44
C PRO A 348 2.15 -21.68 -4.58
N HIS A 349 1.85 -20.55 -5.21
CA HIS A 349 1.63 -19.25 -4.56
C HIS A 349 0.14 -18.96 -4.31
N ILE A 350 -0.74 -19.64 -5.04
CA ILE A 350 -2.18 -19.63 -4.84
C ILE A 350 -2.48 -20.68 -3.76
N LYS A 351 -2.26 -20.33 -2.48
CA LYS A 351 -2.59 -21.23 -1.37
C LYS A 351 -4.11 -21.36 -1.29
N THR A 352 -4.63 -22.48 -1.75
CA THR A 352 -6.03 -22.95 -1.53
C THR A 352 -6.31 -23.24 -0.05
N THR A 353 -5.91 -22.39 0.86
CA THR A 353 -5.96 -22.62 2.32
C THR A 353 -7.07 -21.86 3.02
N ARG A 354 -8.09 -21.41 2.31
CA ARG A 354 -9.35 -21.04 2.95
C ARG A 354 -10.48 -21.81 2.26
N LYS A 355 -10.84 -23.00 2.80
CA LYS A 355 -12.20 -23.49 2.62
C LYS A 355 -13.11 -22.33 3.03
N PRO A 356 -14.08 -21.90 2.19
CA PRO A 356 -15.02 -20.87 2.60
C PRO A 356 -15.58 -21.30 3.95
N SER A 357 -15.44 -20.46 4.97
CA SER A 357 -16.13 -20.69 6.23
C SER A 357 -17.60 -20.74 5.85
N THR A 358 -18.16 -21.92 5.83
CA THR A 358 -19.60 -22.11 5.76
C THR A 358 -20.14 -21.45 7.01
N SER A 359 -20.50 -20.18 6.91
CA SER A 359 -21.41 -19.55 7.84
C SER A 359 -22.66 -20.40 7.78
N LYS A 360 -22.78 -21.33 8.74
CA LYS A 360 -24.00 -22.08 8.97
C LYS A 360 -25.12 -21.05 9.17
N VAL A 361 -25.89 -20.84 8.14
CA VAL A 361 -27.25 -20.34 8.28
C VAL A 361 -27.91 -21.34 9.23
N LYS A 362 -28.12 -20.92 10.47
CA LYS A 362 -28.88 -21.69 11.44
C LYS A 362 -30.30 -21.80 10.91
N GLN A 363 -30.61 -22.94 10.31
CA GLN A 363 -31.99 -23.39 10.25
C GLN A 363 -32.41 -23.68 11.70
N GLU A 364 -33.42 -22.97 12.14
CA GLU A 364 -34.13 -23.28 13.39
C GLU A 364 -34.70 -24.69 13.29
N VAL A 365 -34.17 -25.58 14.13
CA VAL A 365 -34.87 -26.82 14.49
C VAL A 365 -35.15 -26.73 15.98
N VAL A 366 -36.41 -26.86 16.26
CA VAL A 366 -37.09 -26.73 17.56
C VAL A 366 -36.80 -27.93 18.45
N ILE A 367 -36.43 -27.61 19.71
CA ILE A 367 -36.69 -28.31 20.99
C ILE A 367 -35.90 -29.59 21.32
N SER A 368 -35.06 -29.53 22.31
CA SER A 368 -35.27 -30.26 23.57
C SER A 368 -34.42 -29.63 24.70
N LYS A 369 -34.99 -29.59 25.89
CA LYS A 369 -34.54 -28.98 27.12
C LYS A 369 -33.24 -29.58 27.62
N ALA A 370 -32.24 -28.75 27.93
CA ALA A 370 -31.22 -28.99 28.92
C ALA A 370 -30.81 -27.64 29.57
N GLU A 371 -30.53 -27.67 30.83
CA GLU A 371 -30.42 -26.61 31.82
C GLU A 371 -29.39 -25.50 31.50
N PRO A 372 -29.52 -24.31 32.12
CA PRO A 372 -28.82 -23.10 31.70
C PRO A 372 -27.38 -23.07 32.19
N THR A 373 -26.43 -23.04 31.26
CA THR A 373 -25.05 -22.66 31.52
C THR A 373 -24.99 -21.11 31.56
N LYS A 374 -24.41 -20.58 32.60
CA LYS A 374 -24.30 -19.17 32.97
C LYS A 374 -23.95 -18.26 31.80
N THR A 375 -24.81 -17.29 31.54
CA THR A 375 -24.59 -16.11 30.74
C THR A 375 -23.37 -15.34 31.26
N ILE A 376 -22.43 -15.02 30.38
CA ILE A 376 -21.40 -14.01 30.63
C ILE A 376 -22.14 -12.67 30.67
N GLU A 377 -22.32 -12.10 31.86
CA GLU A 377 -22.85 -10.76 32.04
C GLU A 377 -21.85 -9.75 31.47
N GLU A 378 -22.25 -8.99 30.44
CA GLU A 378 -21.55 -7.79 30.02
C GLU A 378 -21.54 -6.79 31.17
N PHE A 379 -20.41 -6.63 31.85
CA PHE A 379 -20.24 -5.60 32.87
C PHE A 379 -19.56 -4.36 32.31
N SER A 380 -20.09 -3.22 32.65
CA SER A 380 -19.50 -1.94 32.32
C SER A 380 -18.53 -1.49 33.41
N ILE A 381 -17.28 -1.20 33.04
CA ILE A 381 -16.28 -0.61 33.95
C ILE A 381 -16.82 0.67 34.64
N VAL A 382 -17.61 1.44 33.94
CA VAL A 382 -18.22 2.69 34.44
C VAL A 382 -19.19 2.39 35.59
N ASP A 383 -19.95 1.31 35.50
CA ASP A 383 -20.92 0.95 36.52
C ASP A 383 -20.23 0.37 37.76
N ILE A 384 -19.18 -0.43 37.59
CA ILE A 384 -18.35 -0.90 38.72
C ILE A 384 -17.75 0.28 39.50
N VAL A 385 -17.22 1.29 38.78
CA VAL A 385 -16.64 2.48 39.42
C VAL A 385 -17.72 3.32 40.15
N LYS A 386 -18.93 3.46 39.59
CA LYS A 386 -20.05 4.15 40.25
C LYS A 386 -20.49 3.42 41.50
N ASP A 387 -20.61 2.11 41.46
CA ASP A 387 -21.05 1.31 42.59
C ASP A 387 -20.01 1.24 43.71
N ALA A 388 -18.71 1.14 43.34
CA ALA A 388 -17.63 1.25 44.31
C ALA A 388 -17.62 2.61 45.04
N LYS A 389 -17.85 3.72 44.32
CA LYS A 389 -17.97 5.07 44.92
C LYS A 389 -19.17 5.18 45.83
N LYS A 390 -20.34 4.63 45.46
CA LYS A 390 -21.54 4.63 46.31
C LYS A 390 -21.38 3.81 47.57
N ALA A 391 -20.65 2.68 47.48
CA ALA A 391 -20.39 1.78 48.58
C ALA A 391 -19.19 2.19 49.43
N GLN A 392 -18.49 3.28 49.12
CA GLN A 392 -17.22 3.73 49.77
C GLN A 392 -16.16 2.64 49.81
N GLN A 393 -16.09 1.79 48.77
CA GLN A 393 -15.11 0.74 48.63
C GLN A 393 -13.95 1.18 47.74
N ASP A 394 -12.77 0.56 47.94
CA ASP A 394 -11.64 0.85 47.05
C ASP A 394 -11.90 0.38 45.62
N ILE A 395 -11.86 1.35 44.69
CA ILE A 395 -12.17 1.15 43.29
C ILE A 395 -11.24 0.10 42.64
N VAL A 396 -9.95 0.11 43.01
CA VAL A 396 -8.96 -0.80 42.42
C VAL A 396 -9.25 -2.25 42.86
N SER A 397 -9.62 -2.46 44.10
CA SER A 397 -10.01 -3.75 44.62
C SER A 397 -11.29 -4.30 43.99
N CYS A 398 -12.26 -3.42 43.69
CA CYS A 398 -13.46 -3.80 42.97
C CYS A 398 -13.18 -4.16 41.51
N LEU A 399 -12.32 -3.41 40.82
CA LEU A 399 -11.92 -3.71 39.43
C LEU A 399 -11.12 -5.01 39.32
N LYS A 400 -10.19 -5.29 40.24
CA LYS A 400 -9.39 -6.52 40.27
C LYS A 400 -10.22 -7.81 40.36
N ARG A 401 -11.48 -7.74 40.78
CA ARG A 401 -12.41 -8.88 40.78
C ARG A 401 -12.95 -9.26 39.41
N HIS A 402 -12.91 -8.33 38.45
CA HIS A 402 -13.52 -8.46 37.14
C HIS A 402 -12.51 -8.40 36.00
N ILE A 403 -11.34 -7.73 36.21
CA ILE A 403 -10.28 -7.55 35.21
C ILE A 403 -8.91 -7.74 35.86
N SER A 404 -7.91 -8.18 35.05
CA SER A 404 -6.50 -8.21 35.48
C SER A 404 -5.96 -6.77 35.48
N VAL A 405 -5.50 -6.29 36.63
CA VAL A 405 -4.90 -4.96 36.77
C VAL A 405 -3.42 -5.13 37.08
N GLU A 406 -2.53 -4.63 36.20
CA GLU A 406 -1.09 -4.56 36.43
C GLU A 406 -0.70 -3.16 36.93
N GLU A 407 0.07 -3.11 38.03
CA GLU A 407 0.63 -1.85 38.53
C GLU A 407 1.93 -1.57 37.79
N VAL A 408 1.96 -0.48 37.02
CA VAL A 408 3.21 0.04 36.45
C VAL A 408 3.84 0.97 37.46
N ARG A 409 4.95 0.56 38.08
CA ARG A 409 5.79 1.48 38.86
C ARG A 409 6.58 2.37 37.89
N ILE A 410 6.31 3.67 37.99
CA ILE A 410 7.02 4.74 37.27
C ILE A 410 8.34 5.03 37.98
#